data_eb5c4f6fe15b2580103c4f0e70a7d2da
#
_entry.id   eb5c4f6fe15b2580103c4f0e70a7d2da
#
_cell.length_a   1.000
_cell.length_b   1.000
_cell.length_c   1.000
_cell.angle_alpha   90.00
_cell.angle_beta   90.00
_cell.angle_gamma   90.00
#
_symmetry.space_group_name_H-M   'P 1'
#
loop_
_entity.id
_entity.type
_entity.pdbx_description
1 polymer ?
#
loop_
_entity_poly.entity_id
_entity_poly.type
_entity_poly.pdbx_seq_one_letter_code
_entity_poly.pdbx_strand_id
1 'polypeptide(L)'
;MEEILSTVQSEVFGVWFLIGAALVFWMQAGFAMVEAGFTRAKNTGNILMKNLMDFCIGTVMFILIGFGLFLGEDLVGLIGKPGFDIFTDYANFDWSNFVFNLVFCATTATIVSGAMAERTRFLSYCVYSAVISAVIYPIEAHWTWGGGWLAQIGFHDFAGSNCIHMVGGICALIGAAMLGPRIGKFVKDSNGKITKVNAFPGHNLPLGCLGVFILWLGWYGFNGAAATSVEDLGSIFVTTTIAPSIATVVCMIFTWVKYGKPDVSMCLNASLAGLVAVTAGCDVVDAFGSIVIGAVSGLLVVFGVWFCDNKIHVDDPVGAVAVHMMNGIWGTIAVGLFATKSAPAFARGYGDGVTYGANQIAGAGLFYGGGFSQLGLQLLGMLCTAAFTAVTITITFLVIKAIFGLRVSEEEEIIGLDATEHGLPSAYAGFSIMDIDNTMTMEQNANTNLGVEEYDRASAAQKAAAVKVVKAPDVSPSGIYKVVIIAKLSRYDKLRKAMNDIGVTGMTVTQVMGCGIQKGAGEKYRGVELDATLLPKVKVEVVVSSIPVDTVIAAAKKTLYTGHIGDGKIFVYNVDRVVKVRTGEENFAALQDVE
;
A
#
# COMPACT_ATOMS: atom_id res chain seq x y z
N MET A 1 11.08 -26.31 44.17
CA MET A 1 10.52 -26.76 42.87
C MET A 1 9.69 -25.63 42.23
N GLU A 2 8.80 -25.00 43.00
CA GLU A 2 8.01 -23.84 42.53
C GLU A 2 8.88 -22.66 42.08
N GLU A 3 9.93 -22.35 42.83
CA GLU A 3 10.88 -21.29 42.51
C GLU A 3 11.65 -21.58 41.20
N ILE A 4 12.05 -22.83 40.98
CA ILE A 4 12.71 -23.25 39.72
C ILE A 4 11.74 -23.15 38.54
N LEU A 5 10.48 -23.58 38.73
CA LEU A 5 9.46 -23.49 37.69
C LEU A 5 9.14 -22.03 37.36
N SER A 6 9.02 -21.16 38.36
CA SER A 6 8.82 -19.71 38.16
C SER A 6 9.99 -19.07 37.41
N THR A 7 11.23 -19.40 37.76
CA THR A 7 12.43 -18.92 37.08
C THR A 7 12.45 -19.38 35.62
N VAL A 8 12.22 -20.67 35.36
CA VAL A 8 12.19 -21.23 33.98
C VAL A 8 11.09 -20.56 33.16
N GLN A 9 9.91 -20.34 33.73
CA GLN A 9 8.83 -19.66 33.07
C GLN A 9 9.22 -18.23 32.70
N SER A 10 9.80 -17.47 33.61
CA SER A 10 10.28 -16.11 33.38
C SER A 10 11.31 -16.05 32.27
N GLU A 11 12.29 -16.96 32.27
CA GLU A 11 13.31 -17.02 31.22
C GLU A 11 12.72 -17.36 29.85
N VAL A 12 11.81 -18.33 29.77
CA VAL A 12 11.16 -18.72 28.52
C VAL A 12 10.34 -17.55 27.92
N PHE A 13 9.56 -16.85 28.74
CA PHE A 13 8.80 -15.70 28.29
C PHE A 13 9.69 -14.49 28.01
N GLY A 14 10.81 -14.32 28.69
CA GLY A 14 11.82 -13.31 28.36
C GLY A 14 12.41 -13.52 26.94
N VAL A 15 12.74 -14.77 26.59
CA VAL A 15 13.20 -15.13 25.23
C VAL A 15 12.08 -14.91 24.22
N TRP A 16 10.84 -15.31 24.52
CA TRP A 16 9.68 -15.11 23.65
C TRP A 16 9.42 -13.61 23.39
N PHE A 17 9.55 -12.78 24.40
CA PHE A 17 9.41 -11.33 24.29
C PHE A 17 10.37 -10.72 23.26
N LEU A 18 11.65 -11.15 23.30
CA LEU A 18 12.66 -10.72 22.31
C LEU A 18 12.40 -11.27 20.91
N ILE A 19 11.92 -12.52 20.80
CA ILE A 19 11.47 -13.07 19.51
C ILE A 19 10.30 -12.23 18.98
N GLY A 20 9.35 -11.86 19.84
CA GLY A 20 8.25 -10.97 19.47
C GLY A 20 8.73 -9.62 18.97
N ALA A 21 9.71 -9.01 19.65
CA ALA A 21 10.33 -7.77 19.18
C ALA A 21 10.97 -7.93 17.79
N ALA A 22 11.65 -9.05 17.53
CA ALA A 22 12.23 -9.35 16.22
C ALA A 22 11.15 -9.55 15.13
N LEU A 23 10.03 -10.20 15.47
CA LEU A 23 8.90 -10.36 14.56
C LEU A 23 8.26 -8.99 14.21
N VAL A 24 8.12 -8.10 15.18
CA VAL A 24 7.62 -6.72 14.94
C VAL A 24 8.62 -5.91 14.12
N PHE A 25 9.92 -6.02 14.38
CA PHE A 25 10.94 -5.42 13.51
C PHE A 25 10.78 -5.88 12.06
N TRP A 26 10.54 -7.17 11.84
CA TRP A 26 10.31 -7.74 10.52
C TRP A 26 9.10 -7.15 9.80
N MET A 27 8.12 -6.61 10.54
CA MET A 27 6.97 -5.91 9.95
C MET A 27 7.37 -4.65 9.18
N GLN A 28 8.55 -4.06 9.43
CA GLN A 28 9.04 -2.94 8.62
C GLN A 28 9.22 -3.35 7.14
N ALA A 29 9.70 -4.57 6.89
CA ALA A 29 9.74 -5.12 5.53
C ALA A 29 8.33 -5.31 4.96
N GLY A 30 7.38 -5.75 5.77
CA GLY A 30 5.97 -5.89 5.38
C GLY A 30 5.34 -4.56 4.97
N PHE A 31 5.49 -3.51 5.77
CA PHE A 31 5.03 -2.15 5.43
C PHE A 31 5.67 -1.65 4.14
N ALA A 32 6.99 -1.77 4.01
CA ALA A 32 7.70 -1.38 2.79
C ALA A 32 7.14 -2.07 1.54
N MET A 33 6.81 -3.37 1.61
CA MET A 33 6.25 -4.14 0.51
C MET A 33 4.80 -3.75 0.19
N VAL A 34 3.95 -3.53 1.21
CA VAL A 34 2.56 -3.07 1.02
C VAL A 34 2.55 -1.69 0.38
N GLU A 35 3.31 -0.75 0.93
CA GLU A 35 3.35 0.62 0.42
C GLU A 35 3.91 0.67 -1.00
N ALA A 36 5.02 0.00 -1.28
CA ALA A 36 5.61 -0.07 -2.61
C ALA A 36 4.62 -0.71 -3.60
N GLY A 37 4.00 -1.83 -3.23
CA GLY A 37 3.06 -2.54 -4.09
C GLY A 37 1.81 -1.73 -4.45
N PHE A 38 1.30 -0.90 -3.54
CA PHE A 38 0.07 -0.12 -3.70
C PHE A 38 0.28 1.28 -4.28
N THR A 39 1.50 1.68 -4.53
CA THR A 39 1.87 2.96 -5.13
C THR A 39 2.42 2.80 -6.54
N ARG A 40 2.73 3.92 -7.23
CA ARG A 40 3.27 3.89 -8.59
C ARG A 40 4.76 3.59 -8.59
N ALA A 41 5.23 2.80 -9.57
CA ALA A 41 6.61 2.30 -9.70
C ALA A 41 7.69 3.37 -9.60
N LYS A 42 7.43 4.58 -10.10
CA LYS A 42 8.36 5.72 -10.09
C LYS A 42 8.68 6.31 -8.70
N ASN A 43 8.08 5.76 -7.64
CA ASN A 43 8.29 6.19 -6.26
C ASN A 43 8.74 5.04 -5.36
N THR A 44 9.04 3.85 -5.92
CA THR A 44 9.35 2.65 -5.13
C THR A 44 10.61 2.82 -4.30
N GLY A 45 11.69 3.36 -4.87
CA GLY A 45 12.94 3.63 -4.16
C GLY A 45 12.76 4.64 -3.03
N ASN A 46 11.98 5.69 -3.26
CA ASN A 46 11.64 6.68 -2.23
C ASN A 46 10.87 6.04 -1.06
N ILE A 47 9.92 5.14 -1.35
CA ILE A 47 9.14 4.43 -0.33
C ILE A 47 10.03 3.51 0.50
N LEU A 48 10.90 2.73 -0.14
CA LEU A 48 11.83 1.84 0.57
C LEU A 48 12.76 2.64 1.48
N MET A 49 13.28 3.78 0.99
CA MET A 49 14.13 4.67 1.79
C MET A 49 13.38 5.27 2.98
N LYS A 50 12.12 5.67 2.81
CA LYS A 50 11.28 6.16 3.90
C LYS A 50 11.10 5.12 5.00
N ASN A 51 10.69 3.90 4.63
CA ASN A 51 10.47 2.82 5.60
C ASN A 51 11.76 2.44 6.37
N LEU A 52 12.92 2.44 5.70
CA LEU A 52 14.19 2.24 6.37
C LEU A 52 14.50 3.39 7.34
N MET A 53 14.26 4.63 6.93
CA MET A 53 14.54 5.81 7.76
C MET A 53 13.58 5.95 8.93
N ASP A 54 12.33 5.50 8.84
CA ASP A 54 11.43 5.47 10.00
C ASP A 54 12.02 4.68 11.14
N PHE A 55 12.52 3.50 10.86
CA PHE A 55 13.14 2.69 11.88
C PHE A 55 14.45 3.31 12.41
N CYS A 56 15.32 3.78 11.50
CA CYS A 56 16.62 4.34 11.90
C CYS A 56 16.48 5.66 12.67
N ILE A 57 15.68 6.60 12.15
CA ILE A 57 15.42 7.89 12.82
C ILE A 57 14.64 7.66 14.12
N GLY A 58 13.61 6.80 14.06
CA GLY A 58 12.84 6.41 15.24
C GLY A 58 13.74 5.87 16.34
N THR A 59 14.68 4.99 16.01
CA THR A 59 15.65 4.44 16.98
C THR A 59 16.49 5.54 17.63
N VAL A 60 17.06 6.45 16.83
CA VAL A 60 17.88 7.56 17.36
C VAL A 60 17.06 8.46 18.27
N MET A 61 15.85 8.84 17.86
CA MET A 61 15.00 9.73 18.64
C MET A 61 14.45 9.05 19.90
N PHE A 62 14.15 7.77 19.82
CA PHE A 62 13.68 6.98 20.96
C PHE A 62 14.77 6.78 22.02
N ILE A 63 16.03 6.53 21.60
CA ILE A 63 17.20 6.49 22.49
C ILE A 63 17.39 7.81 23.23
N LEU A 64 17.32 8.93 22.50
CA LEU A 64 17.69 10.24 23.05
C LEU A 64 16.60 10.84 23.93
N ILE A 65 15.32 10.60 23.59
CA ILE A 65 14.20 11.30 24.23
C ILE A 65 13.03 10.34 24.53
N GLY A 66 12.61 9.55 23.52
CA GLY A 66 11.35 8.83 23.54
C GLY A 66 11.23 7.81 24.67
N PHE A 67 12.27 7.00 24.90
CA PHE A 67 12.23 5.94 25.90
C PHE A 67 11.99 6.48 27.32
N GLY A 68 12.70 7.55 27.70
CA GLY A 68 12.52 8.18 29.00
C GLY A 68 11.13 8.80 29.17
N LEU A 69 10.60 9.46 28.14
CA LEU A 69 9.24 10.01 28.18
C LEU A 69 8.16 8.93 28.24
N PHE A 70 8.44 7.74 27.71
CA PHE A 70 7.50 6.64 27.69
C PHE A 70 7.57 5.78 28.96
N LEU A 71 8.74 5.23 29.31
CA LEU A 71 8.92 4.23 30.37
C LEU A 71 9.70 4.74 31.57
N GLY A 72 10.05 6.02 31.61
CA GLY A 72 10.62 6.64 32.81
C GLY A 72 9.63 6.68 33.98
N GLU A 73 10.12 6.98 35.16
CA GLU A 73 9.32 7.18 36.40
C GLU A 73 8.14 8.11 36.10
N ASP A 74 6.92 7.69 36.45
CA ASP A 74 5.71 8.47 36.13
C ASP A 74 5.74 9.86 36.79
N LEU A 75 5.51 10.87 35.97
CA LEU A 75 5.30 12.25 36.38
C LEU A 75 3.82 12.63 36.23
N VAL A 76 3.10 12.58 37.33
CA VAL A 76 1.68 13.01 37.47
C VAL A 76 0.72 12.33 36.51
N GLY A 77 1.02 11.11 36.07
CA GLY A 77 0.21 10.33 35.16
C GLY A 77 0.30 10.76 33.68
N LEU A 78 1.14 11.73 33.34
CA LEU A 78 1.13 12.35 32.00
C LEU A 78 2.35 11.99 31.14
N ILE A 79 3.53 11.90 31.72
CA ILE A 79 4.77 11.59 31.02
C ILE A 79 5.71 10.81 31.93
N GLY A 80 6.57 10.00 31.34
CA GLY A 80 7.72 9.46 32.06
C GLY A 80 8.79 10.54 32.27
N LYS A 81 9.55 10.41 33.35
CA LYS A 81 10.68 11.28 33.64
C LYS A 81 11.78 11.04 32.59
N PRO A 82 12.19 12.07 31.85
CA PRO A 82 13.30 11.93 30.93
C PRO A 82 14.55 11.39 31.62
N GLY A 83 15.15 10.34 31.05
CA GLY A 83 16.34 9.68 31.59
C GLY A 83 17.30 9.29 30.45
N PHE A 84 18.54 9.06 30.80
CA PHE A 84 19.59 8.61 29.89
C PHE A 84 20.27 7.34 30.42
N ASP A 85 19.49 6.48 31.07
CA ASP A 85 19.99 5.29 31.78
C ASP A 85 20.69 4.30 30.85
N ILE A 86 20.30 4.27 29.56
CA ILE A 86 21.03 3.54 28.52
C ILE A 86 22.50 3.95 28.39
N PHE A 87 22.86 5.18 28.77
CA PHE A 87 24.22 5.70 28.72
C PHE A 87 24.87 5.77 30.09
N THR A 88 24.09 5.94 31.17
CA THR A 88 24.59 6.19 32.52
C THR A 88 24.56 4.97 33.40
N ASP A 89 23.68 4.02 33.15
CA ASP A 89 23.56 2.75 33.91
C ASP A 89 23.26 1.55 32.98
N TYR A 90 24.12 1.37 31.98
CA TYR A 90 23.91 0.34 30.93
C TYR A 90 23.83 -1.08 31.50
N ALA A 91 24.49 -1.36 32.60
CA ALA A 91 24.48 -2.70 33.20
C ALA A 91 23.11 -3.11 33.80
N ASN A 92 22.32 -2.13 34.26
CA ASN A 92 21.00 -2.34 34.85
C ASN A 92 19.87 -1.83 33.94
N PHE A 93 20.19 -1.43 32.70
CA PHE A 93 19.21 -0.92 31.76
C PHE A 93 18.24 -2.01 31.31
N ASP A 94 16.96 -1.66 31.16
CA ASP A 94 15.92 -2.59 30.71
C ASP A 94 15.93 -2.75 29.17
N TRP A 95 16.85 -3.55 28.70
CA TRP A 95 17.12 -3.70 27.27
C TRP A 95 15.98 -4.35 26.51
N SER A 96 15.31 -5.32 27.11
CA SER A 96 14.21 -6.03 26.47
C SER A 96 13.01 -5.12 26.25
N ASN A 97 12.61 -4.36 27.26
CA ASN A 97 11.57 -3.35 27.11
C ASN A 97 11.96 -2.23 26.15
N PHE A 98 13.23 -1.82 26.14
CA PHE A 98 13.70 -0.83 25.18
C PHE A 98 13.49 -1.31 23.73
N VAL A 99 13.99 -2.50 23.38
CA VAL A 99 13.92 -3.02 22.00
C VAL A 99 12.47 -3.28 21.60
N PHE A 100 11.66 -3.85 22.47
CA PHE A 100 10.26 -4.12 22.21
C PHE A 100 9.45 -2.83 21.95
N ASN A 101 9.57 -1.85 22.83
CA ASN A 101 8.84 -0.59 22.68
C ASN A 101 9.36 0.30 21.55
N LEU A 102 10.65 0.18 21.19
CA LEU A 102 11.20 0.82 20.01
C LEU A 102 10.51 0.38 18.73
N VAL A 103 10.29 -0.92 18.54
CA VAL A 103 9.67 -1.43 17.29
C VAL A 103 8.20 -1.03 17.18
N PHE A 104 7.50 -0.81 18.27
CA PHE A 104 6.14 -0.25 18.33
C PHE A 104 6.14 1.26 17.99
N CYS A 105 7.08 2.01 18.53
CA CYS A 105 7.29 3.41 18.20
C CYS A 105 7.51 3.60 16.70
N ALA A 106 8.42 2.83 16.12
CA ALA A 106 8.70 2.86 14.68
C ALA A 106 7.44 2.54 13.84
N THR A 107 6.64 1.56 14.26
CA THR A 107 5.39 1.19 13.57
C THR A 107 4.42 2.38 13.51
N THR A 108 4.26 3.14 14.59
CA THR A 108 3.38 4.31 14.63
C THR A 108 3.78 5.38 13.59
N ALA A 109 5.08 5.65 13.45
CA ALA A 109 5.60 6.58 12.46
C ALA A 109 5.43 6.07 11.02
N THR A 110 5.67 4.77 10.80
CA THR A 110 5.56 4.12 9.47
C THR A 110 4.15 4.19 8.89
N ILE A 111 3.10 4.07 9.72
CA ILE A 111 1.69 4.15 9.28
C ILE A 111 1.42 5.45 8.48
N VAL A 112 2.07 6.54 8.82
CA VAL A 112 1.88 7.85 8.16
C VAL A 112 2.46 7.88 6.75
N SER A 113 3.53 7.12 6.52
CA SER A 113 4.27 7.06 5.25
C SER A 113 3.36 6.78 4.05
N GLY A 114 2.53 5.75 4.15
CA GLY A 114 1.68 5.28 3.05
C GLY A 114 0.63 6.30 2.63
N ALA A 115 -0.02 6.99 3.57
CA ALA A 115 -1.03 8.01 3.28
C ALA A 115 -0.46 9.25 2.61
N MET A 116 0.79 9.57 2.87
CA MET A 116 1.51 10.73 2.32
C MET A 116 2.41 10.37 1.14
N ALA A 117 2.39 9.13 0.67
CA ALA A 117 3.26 8.64 -0.40
C ALA A 117 3.10 9.41 -1.72
N GLU A 118 4.14 9.35 -2.55
CA GLU A 118 4.25 9.88 -3.92
C GLU A 118 4.37 11.40 -4.07
N ARG A 119 4.19 12.22 -3.01
CA ARG A 119 4.21 13.69 -3.12
C ARG A 119 4.81 14.43 -1.91
N THR A 120 5.29 13.70 -0.90
CA THR A 120 5.89 14.30 0.30
C THR A 120 7.38 14.51 0.10
N ARG A 121 7.91 15.69 0.47
CA ARG A 121 9.36 15.93 0.53
C ARG A 121 10.02 14.99 1.52
N PHE A 122 11.13 14.37 1.13
CA PHE A 122 11.84 13.40 1.96
C PHE A 122 12.34 14.00 3.28
N LEU A 123 12.90 15.22 3.24
CA LEU A 123 13.32 15.91 4.47
C LEU A 123 12.16 16.13 5.44
N SER A 124 11.01 16.57 4.94
CA SER A 124 9.80 16.79 5.78
C SER A 124 9.29 15.50 6.39
N TYR A 125 9.42 14.40 5.64
CA TYR A 125 9.17 13.06 6.13
C TYR A 125 10.07 12.70 7.32
N CYS A 126 11.38 12.87 7.19
CA CYS A 126 12.34 12.58 8.26
C CYS A 126 12.04 13.38 9.53
N VAL A 127 11.66 14.66 9.39
CA VAL A 127 11.36 15.52 10.54
C VAL A 127 10.09 15.07 11.26
N TYR A 128 8.98 14.78 10.58
CA TYR A 128 7.78 14.36 11.28
C TYR A 128 7.93 12.96 11.91
N SER A 129 8.64 12.03 11.27
CA SER A 129 8.98 10.74 11.85
C SER A 129 9.78 10.90 13.15
N ALA A 130 10.76 11.81 13.15
CA ALA A 130 11.53 12.16 14.35
C ALA A 130 10.62 12.69 15.48
N VAL A 131 9.68 13.60 15.17
CA VAL A 131 8.79 14.19 16.19
C VAL A 131 7.80 13.16 16.72
N ILE A 132 7.23 12.31 15.87
CA ILE A 132 6.34 11.23 16.31
C ILE A 132 7.09 10.32 17.27
N SER A 133 8.30 9.89 16.92
CA SER A 133 9.10 8.95 17.71
C SER A 133 9.69 9.54 19.00
N ALA A 134 9.96 10.85 19.02
CA ALA A 134 10.52 11.52 20.18
C ALA A 134 9.47 11.96 21.20
N VAL A 135 8.28 12.38 20.75
CA VAL A 135 7.35 13.14 21.57
C VAL A 135 5.92 12.60 21.51
N ILE A 136 5.32 12.49 20.31
CA ILE A 136 3.88 12.23 20.19
C ILE A 136 3.56 10.83 20.72
N TYR A 137 4.16 9.80 20.14
CA TYR A 137 3.96 8.42 20.56
C TYR A 137 4.41 8.18 22.02
N PRO A 138 5.62 8.58 22.46
CA PRO A 138 6.06 8.31 23.82
C PRO A 138 5.15 8.87 24.91
N ILE A 139 4.61 10.07 24.71
CA ILE A 139 3.73 10.71 25.72
C ILE A 139 2.39 9.98 25.82
N GLU A 140 1.73 9.71 24.71
CA GLU A 140 0.41 9.06 24.75
C GLU A 140 0.52 7.55 25.12
N ALA A 141 1.59 6.88 24.70
CA ALA A 141 1.87 5.50 25.09
C ALA A 141 2.18 5.38 26.59
N HIS A 142 2.82 6.41 27.21
CA HIS A 142 3.00 6.47 28.66
C HIS A 142 1.67 6.41 29.42
N TRP A 143 0.63 7.09 28.90
CA TRP A 143 -0.69 7.07 29.54
C TRP A 143 -1.26 5.67 29.68
N THR A 144 -0.98 4.78 28.73
CA THR A 144 -1.54 3.42 28.65
C THR A 144 -0.58 2.36 29.20
N TRP A 145 0.71 2.42 28.83
CA TRP A 145 1.68 1.36 29.13
C TRP A 145 2.81 1.79 30.06
N GLY A 146 3.07 3.09 30.19
CA GLY A 146 4.09 3.65 31.06
C GLY A 146 3.64 3.87 32.52
N GLY A 147 2.45 3.37 32.88
CA GLY A 147 1.88 3.58 34.23
C GLY A 147 1.13 4.90 34.39
N GLY A 148 0.86 5.62 33.30
CA GLY A 148 0.17 6.89 33.31
C GLY A 148 -1.34 6.78 33.60
N TRP A 149 -2.06 7.89 33.54
CA TRP A 149 -3.42 8.05 34.06
C TRP A 149 -4.46 7.11 33.41
N LEU A 150 -4.30 6.75 32.13
CA LEU A 150 -5.21 5.81 31.47
C LEU A 150 -5.07 4.40 32.04
N ALA A 151 -3.83 3.94 32.24
CA ALA A 151 -3.57 2.67 32.93
C ALA A 151 -4.22 2.67 34.31
N GLN A 152 -4.01 3.74 35.08
CA GLN A 152 -4.47 3.84 36.49
C GLN A 152 -6.00 3.78 36.62
N ILE A 153 -6.77 4.14 35.60
CA ILE A 153 -8.25 4.04 35.59
C ILE A 153 -8.78 2.74 35.00
N GLY A 154 -7.90 1.85 34.48
CA GLY A 154 -8.29 0.58 33.87
C GLY A 154 -8.73 0.67 32.40
N PHE A 155 -8.28 1.69 31.66
CA PHE A 155 -8.32 1.71 30.20
C PHE A 155 -7.46 0.56 29.67
N HIS A 156 -7.94 -0.17 28.69
CA HIS A 156 -7.25 -1.33 28.17
C HIS A 156 -6.95 -1.22 26.68
N ASP A 157 -5.70 -1.34 26.33
CA ASP A 157 -5.21 -1.49 24.96
C ASP A 157 -3.98 -2.38 24.98
N PHE A 158 -4.18 -3.70 24.82
CA PHE A 158 -3.11 -4.67 25.06
C PHE A 158 -1.91 -4.48 24.13
N ALA A 159 -2.16 -4.31 22.84
CA ALA A 159 -1.08 -4.22 21.86
C ALA A 159 -1.19 -3.03 20.88
N GLY A 160 -2.12 -2.07 21.07
CA GLY A 160 -2.03 -0.78 20.41
C GLY A 160 -3.03 -0.48 19.30
N SER A 161 -4.28 -0.97 19.36
CA SER A 161 -5.31 -0.43 18.45
C SER A 161 -5.47 1.08 18.62
N ASN A 162 -5.41 1.57 19.87
CA ASN A 162 -5.45 3.00 20.20
C ASN A 162 -4.08 3.66 20.05
N CYS A 163 -3.09 3.20 20.84
CA CYS A 163 -1.81 3.88 20.98
C CYS A 163 -0.94 3.87 19.72
N ILE A 164 -1.11 2.88 18.84
CA ILE A 164 -0.29 2.76 17.63
C ILE A 164 -1.11 3.07 16.38
N HIS A 165 -2.19 2.30 16.20
CA HIS A 165 -2.92 2.32 14.94
C HIS A 165 -3.83 3.55 14.81
N MET A 166 -4.60 3.87 15.83
CA MET A 166 -5.42 5.09 15.79
C MET A 166 -4.54 6.34 15.75
N VAL A 167 -3.48 6.40 16.55
CA VAL A 167 -2.53 7.52 16.58
C VAL A 167 -1.85 7.70 15.23
N GLY A 168 -1.21 6.65 14.69
CA GLY A 168 -0.59 6.69 13.36
C GLY A 168 -1.60 7.03 12.26
N GLY A 169 -2.82 6.49 12.34
CA GLY A 169 -3.89 6.75 11.39
C GLY A 169 -4.46 8.18 11.44
N ILE A 170 -4.52 8.82 12.63
CA ILE A 170 -4.87 10.25 12.77
C ILE A 170 -3.75 11.11 12.17
N CYS A 171 -2.48 10.79 12.46
CA CYS A 171 -1.35 11.47 11.84
C CYS A 171 -1.40 11.36 10.31
N ALA A 172 -1.73 10.18 9.79
CA ALA A 172 -1.90 9.91 8.36
C ALA A 172 -3.03 10.75 7.73
N LEU A 173 -4.19 10.81 8.37
CA LEU A 173 -5.33 11.60 7.90
C LEU A 173 -5.00 13.08 7.82
N ILE A 174 -4.47 13.65 8.91
CA ILE A 174 -4.13 15.09 8.99
C ILE A 174 -3.01 15.41 8.01
N GLY A 175 -1.96 14.57 7.95
CA GLY A 175 -0.84 14.73 7.03
C GLY A 175 -1.29 14.70 5.57
N ALA A 176 -2.09 13.73 5.16
CA ALA A 176 -2.61 13.62 3.80
C ALA A 176 -3.53 14.80 3.44
N ALA A 177 -4.37 15.26 4.38
CA ALA A 177 -5.24 16.42 4.18
C ALA A 177 -4.44 17.72 3.99
N MET A 178 -3.41 17.97 4.81
CA MET A 178 -2.56 19.17 4.73
C MET A 178 -1.62 19.16 3.51
N LEU A 179 -1.20 17.98 3.07
CA LEU A 179 -0.36 17.77 1.89
C LEU A 179 -1.15 17.99 0.60
N GLY A 180 -2.43 17.62 0.59
CA GLY A 180 -3.32 17.63 -0.56
C GLY A 180 -3.21 16.37 -1.42
N PRO A 181 -4.14 16.20 -2.39
CA PRO A 181 -4.21 15.01 -3.23
C PRO A 181 -3.09 14.96 -4.26
N ARG A 182 -2.76 13.75 -4.75
CA ARG A 182 -1.90 13.55 -5.92
C ARG A 182 -2.49 14.24 -7.14
N ILE A 183 -1.63 14.70 -8.04
CA ILE A 183 -2.04 15.36 -9.28
C ILE A 183 -2.98 14.44 -10.06
N GLY A 184 -4.15 14.97 -10.42
CA GLY A 184 -5.18 14.23 -11.16
C GLY A 184 -6.05 13.28 -10.35
N LYS A 185 -5.88 13.15 -9.02
CA LYS A 185 -6.74 12.30 -8.17
C LYS A 185 -8.19 12.77 -8.19
N PHE A 186 -8.42 14.07 -8.04
CA PHE A 186 -9.75 14.68 -8.04
C PHE A 186 -9.89 15.66 -9.20
N VAL A 187 -10.84 15.39 -10.09
CA VAL A 187 -11.19 16.30 -11.20
C VAL A 187 -12.21 17.31 -10.70
N LYS A 188 -11.93 18.59 -10.92
CA LYS A 188 -12.81 19.70 -10.52
C LYS A 188 -13.41 20.38 -11.75
N ASP A 189 -14.64 20.86 -11.62
CA ASP A 189 -15.26 21.76 -12.61
C ASP A 189 -14.74 23.21 -12.47
N SER A 190 -15.23 24.10 -13.32
CA SER A 190 -14.89 25.53 -13.30
C SER A 190 -15.23 26.25 -11.98
N ASN A 191 -16.12 25.67 -11.19
CA ASN A 191 -16.55 26.21 -9.89
C ASN A 191 -15.75 25.58 -8.72
N GLY A 192 -14.75 24.74 -8.99
CA GLY A 192 -13.95 24.06 -7.99
C GLY A 192 -14.62 22.83 -7.34
N LYS A 193 -15.83 22.45 -7.78
CA LYS A 193 -16.53 21.26 -7.28
C LYS A 193 -15.92 20.00 -7.88
N ILE A 194 -15.65 19.00 -7.04
CA ILE A 194 -15.14 17.69 -7.49
C ILE A 194 -16.27 16.97 -8.24
N THR A 195 -16.00 16.62 -9.48
CA THR A 195 -16.91 15.92 -10.39
C THR A 195 -16.54 14.47 -10.63
N LYS A 196 -15.25 14.11 -10.44
CA LYS A 196 -14.76 12.74 -10.63
C LYS A 196 -13.60 12.45 -9.69
N VAL A 197 -13.57 11.22 -9.19
CA VAL A 197 -12.45 10.64 -8.45
C VAL A 197 -11.77 9.61 -9.35
N ASN A 198 -10.49 9.81 -9.63
CA ASN A 198 -9.71 8.87 -10.44
C ASN A 198 -9.06 7.82 -9.57
N ALA A 199 -9.03 6.57 -10.06
CA ALA A 199 -8.29 5.49 -9.43
C ALA A 199 -6.81 5.54 -9.84
N PHE A 200 -5.92 5.36 -8.85
CA PHE A 200 -4.49 5.16 -9.08
C PHE A 200 -4.09 3.78 -8.55
N PRO A 201 -4.15 2.75 -9.41
CA PRO A 201 -3.77 1.39 -9.01
C PRO A 201 -2.32 1.32 -8.59
N GLY A 202 -2.05 0.45 -7.60
CA GLY A 202 -0.70 0.06 -7.28
C GLY A 202 -0.04 -0.69 -8.44
N HIS A 203 1.27 -0.55 -8.57
CA HIS A 203 1.99 -1.14 -9.69
C HIS A 203 2.30 -2.63 -9.51
N ASN A 204 2.28 -3.15 -8.27
CA ASN A 204 2.70 -4.52 -7.97
C ASN A 204 1.88 -5.14 -6.82
N LEU A 205 0.69 -5.65 -7.14
CA LEU A 205 -0.16 -6.34 -6.15
C LEU A 205 0.49 -7.59 -5.53
N PRO A 206 1.27 -8.43 -6.27
CA PRO A 206 2.02 -9.54 -5.66
C PRO A 206 2.96 -9.08 -4.54
N LEU A 207 3.66 -7.96 -4.72
CA LEU A 207 4.51 -7.37 -3.69
C LEU A 207 3.70 -6.93 -2.47
N GLY A 208 2.57 -6.25 -2.71
CA GLY A 208 1.63 -5.86 -1.65
C GLY A 208 1.09 -7.07 -0.88
N CYS A 209 0.75 -8.15 -1.58
CA CYS A 209 0.29 -9.41 -0.98
C CYS A 209 1.37 -10.05 -0.09
N LEU A 210 2.61 -10.13 -0.56
CA LEU A 210 3.75 -10.61 0.23
C LEU A 210 3.91 -9.77 1.51
N GLY A 211 3.82 -8.44 1.39
CA GLY A 211 3.87 -7.53 2.52
C GLY A 211 2.79 -7.81 3.56
N VAL A 212 1.55 -8.07 3.13
CA VAL A 212 0.45 -8.43 4.05
C VAL A 212 0.74 -9.71 4.82
N PHE A 213 1.28 -10.76 4.17
CA PHE A 213 1.65 -12.00 4.87
C PHE A 213 2.80 -11.79 5.85
N ILE A 214 3.78 -10.98 5.51
CA ILE A 214 4.88 -10.61 6.42
C ILE A 214 4.31 -9.85 7.64
N LEU A 215 3.41 -8.89 7.44
CA LEU A 215 2.74 -8.17 8.51
C LEU A 215 1.93 -9.11 9.40
N TRP A 216 1.16 -10.02 8.82
CA TRP A 216 0.36 -10.97 9.61
C TRP A 216 1.25 -11.90 10.44
N LEU A 217 2.32 -12.43 9.88
CA LEU A 217 3.30 -13.22 10.63
C LEU A 217 3.88 -12.42 11.80
N GLY A 218 4.30 -11.17 11.53
CA GLY A 218 4.81 -10.27 12.56
C GLY A 218 3.78 -9.96 13.65
N TRP A 219 2.49 -9.97 13.31
CA TRP A 219 1.40 -9.67 14.23
C TRP A 219 1.25 -10.71 15.35
N TYR A 220 1.69 -11.94 15.16
CA TYR A 220 1.77 -12.92 16.25
C TYR A 220 2.79 -12.48 17.31
N GLY A 221 3.88 -11.85 16.93
CA GLY A 221 4.79 -11.18 17.86
C GLY A 221 4.20 -9.89 18.42
N PHE A 222 3.57 -9.09 17.57
CA PHE A 222 2.97 -7.81 17.93
C PHE A 222 1.93 -7.97 19.06
N ASN A 223 0.99 -8.89 18.90
CA ASN A 223 -0.04 -9.18 19.88
C ASN A 223 0.43 -10.14 20.98
N GLY A 224 1.27 -11.11 20.65
CA GLY A 224 1.57 -12.21 21.58
C GLY A 224 2.81 -12.01 22.45
N ALA A 225 3.70 -11.05 22.13
CA ALA A 225 4.98 -10.94 22.85
C ALA A 225 4.82 -10.64 24.33
N ALA A 226 3.84 -9.83 24.72
CA ALA A 226 3.58 -9.46 26.11
C ALA A 226 2.77 -10.51 26.91
N ALA A 227 2.46 -11.67 26.32
CA ALA A 227 1.81 -12.77 27.02
C ALA A 227 2.70 -13.32 28.15
N THR A 228 2.09 -13.69 29.27
CA THR A 228 2.80 -14.18 30.46
C THR A 228 2.58 -15.67 30.75
N SER A 229 1.74 -16.35 29.93
CA SER A 229 1.53 -17.79 30.00
C SER A 229 1.23 -18.38 28.64
N VAL A 230 1.37 -19.70 28.51
CA VAL A 230 1.09 -20.43 27.23
C VAL A 230 -0.39 -20.37 26.87
N GLU A 231 -1.28 -20.36 27.85
CA GLU A 231 -2.72 -20.25 27.66
C GLU A 231 -3.09 -18.88 27.08
N ASP A 232 -2.48 -17.79 27.61
CA ASP A 232 -2.66 -16.46 27.06
C ASP A 232 -2.16 -16.39 25.62
N LEU A 233 -0.91 -16.80 25.41
CA LEU A 233 -0.29 -16.78 24.11
C LEU A 233 -1.12 -17.54 23.09
N GLY A 234 -1.63 -18.73 23.45
CA GLY A 234 -2.50 -19.52 22.61
C GLY A 234 -3.81 -18.82 22.27
N SER A 235 -4.46 -18.21 23.28
CA SER A 235 -5.69 -17.42 23.10
C SER A 235 -5.46 -16.21 22.18
N ILE A 236 -4.41 -15.45 22.40
CA ILE A 236 -4.01 -14.29 21.58
C ILE A 236 -3.75 -14.71 20.13
N PHE A 237 -3.10 -15.85 19.89
CA PHE A 237 -2.89 -16.36 18.53
C PHE A 237 -4.20 -16.71 17.85
N VAL A 238 -5.13 -17.31 18.57
CA VAL A 238 -6.47 -17.66 18.04
C VAL A 238 -7.23 -16.39 17.64
N THR A 239 -7.32 -15.40 18.51
CA THR A 239 -8.04 -14.14 18.24
C THR A 239 -7.38 -13.36 17.09
N THR A 240 -6.04 -13.31 17.05
CA THR A 240 -5.23 -12.70 15.99
C THR A 240 -5.37 -13.42 14.64
N THR A 241 -5.76 -14.71 14.64
CA THR A 241 -6.04 -15.47 13.41
C THR A 241 -7.48 -15.29 12.95
N ILE A 242 -8.46 -15.33 13.86
CA ILE A 242 -9.87 -15.27 13.53
C ILE A 242 -10.28 -13.94 12.93
N ALA A 243 -9.96 -12.83 13.61
CA ALA A 243 -10.46 -11.52 13.21
C ALA A 243 -10.02 -11.11 11.78
N PRO A 244 -8.75 -11.18 11.38
CA PRO A 244 -8.34 -10.84 10.02
C PRO A 244 -8.88 -11.82 8.97
N SER A 245 -9.01 -13.11 9.29
CA SER A 245 -9.60 -14.10 8.38
C SER A 245 -11.06 -13.77 8.06
N ILE A 246 -11.86 -13.48 9.08
CA ILE A 246 -13.26 -13.08 8.93
C ILE A 246 -13.37 -11.74 8.19
N ALA A 247 -12.55 -10.75 8.54
CA ALA A 247 -12.54 -9.45 7.87
C ALA A 247 -12.27 -9.59 6.36
N THR A 248 -11.30 -10.41 5.99
CA THR A 248 -10.97 -10.69 4.59
C THR A 248 -12.13 -11.36 3.84
N VAL A 249 -12.73 -12.41 4.43
CA VAL A 249 -13.85 -13.12 3.81
C VAL A 249 -15.07 -12.23 3.66
N VAL A 250 -15.42 -11.44 4.68
CA VAL A 250 -16.55 -10.50 4.63
C VAL A 250 -16.31 -9.43 3.57
N CYS A 251 -15.10 -8.86 3.50
CA CYS A 251 -14.73 -7.90 2.47
C CYS A 251 -14.80 -8.52 1.07
N MET A 252 -14.31 -9.73 0.89
CA MET A 252 -14.37 -10.46 -0.38
C MET A 252 -15.81 -10.63 -0.84
N ILE A 253 -16.69 -11.13 0.02
CA ILE A 253 -18.13 -11.34 -0.28
C ILE A 253 -18.79 -9.99 -0.62
N PHE A 254 -18.55 -8.95 0.20
CA PHE A 254 -19.14 -7.64 0.00
C PHE A 254 -18.71 -7.01 -1.33
N THR A 255 -17.41 -7.03 -1.65
CA THR A 255 -16.88 -6.46 -2.90
C THR A 255 -17.34 -7.28 -4.10
N TRP A 256 -17.45 -8.60 -3.98
CA TRP A 256 -17.96 -9.47 -5.03
C TRP A 256 -19.43 -9.16 -5.36
N VAL A 257 -20.28 -9.07 -4.35
CA VAL A 257 -21.70 -8.73 -4.54
C VAL A 257 -21.86 -7.32 -5.09
N LYS A 258 -21.11 -6.35 -4.55
CA LYS A 258 -21.26 -4.94 -4.92
C LYS A 258 -20.65 -4.58 -6.27
N TYR A 259 -19.50 -5.18 -6.63
CA TYR A 259 -18.71 -4.82 -7.82
C TYR A 259 -18.73 -5.91 -8.89
N GLY A 260 -19.34 -7.06 -8.66
CA GLY A 260 -19.39 -8.19 -9.58
C GLY A 260 -18.14 -9.07 -9.59
N LYS A 261 -17.06 -8.62 -8.97
CA LYS A 261 -15.79 -9.35 -8.78
C LYS A 261 -15.20 -9.02 -7.41
N PRO A 262 -14.49 -9.95 -6.75
CA PRO A 262 -13.78 -9.65 -5.52
C PRO A 262 -12.61 -8.69 -5.79
N ASP A 263 -12.45 -7.69 -4.93
CA ASP A 263 -11.35 -6.71 -5.04
C ASP A 263 -10.16 -7.18 -4.20
N VAL A 264 -9.06 -7.54 -4.88
CA VAL A 264 -7.85 -8.08 -4.23
C VAL A 264 -7.23 -7.04 -3.28
N SER A 265 -7.13 -5.78 -3.70
CA SER A 265 -6.49 -4.74 -2.88
C SER A 265 -7.30 -4.44 -1.62
N MET A 266 -8.63 -4.48 -1.72
CA MET A 266 -9.51 -4.30 -0.56
C MET A 266 -9.44 -5.50 0.38
N CYS A 267 -9.35 -6.74 -0.13
CA CYS A 267 -9.17 -7.93 0.70
C CYS A 267 -7.84 -7.91 1.46
N LEU A 268 -6.76 -7.45 0.83
CA LEU A 268 -5.47 -7.26 1.48
C LEU A 268 -5.55 -6.22 2.61
N ASN A 269 -6.19 -5.08 2.37
CA ASN A 269 -6.43 -4.09 3.41
C ASN A 269 -7.37 -4.58 4.51
N ALA A 270 -8.36 -5.43 4.18
CA ALA A 270 -9.28 -5.99 5.16
C ALA A 270 -8.61 -6.95 6.14
N SER A 271 -7.62 -7.73 5.68
CA SER A 271 -6.84 -8.57 6.59
C SER A 271 -6.08 -7.73 7.61
N LEU A 272 -5.44 -6.64 7.15
CA LEU A 272 -4.76 -5.69 8.05
C LEU A 272 -5.75 -4.98 8.99
N ALA A 273 -6.91 -4.58 8.49
CA ALA A 273 -7.96 -3.95 9.30
C ALA A 273 -8.46 -4.86 10.42
N GLY A 274 -8.65 -6.14 10.14
CA GLY A 274 -9.03 -7.13 11.15
C GLY A 274 -7.94 -7.36 12.21
N LEU A 275 -6.66 -7.36 11.80
CA LEU A 275 -5.52 -7.40 12.71
C LEU A 275 -5.50 -6.17 13.63
N VAL A 276 -5.61 -4.98 13.05
CA VAL A 276 -5.67 -3.71 13.80
C VAL A 276 -6.79 -3.70 14.83
N ALA A 277 -7.99 -4.13 14.42
CA ALA A 277 -9.17 -4.05 15.28
C ALA A 277 -9.14 -5.03 16.46
N VAL A 278 -8.51 -6.19 16.32
CA VAL A 278 -8.42 -7.17 17.44
C VAL A 278 -7.31 -6.83 18.41
N THR A 279 -6.35 -6.01 17.99
CA THR A 279 -5.10 -5.75 18.71
C THR A 279 -5.28 -5.21 20.13
N ALA A 280 -6.26 -4.31 20.38
CA ALA A 280 -6.50 -3.76 21.74
C ALA A 280 -7.00 -4.81 22.73
N GLY A 281 -7.80 -5.74 22.26
CA GLY A 281 -8.47 -6.72 23.11
C GLY A 281 -8.09 -8.17 22.83
N CYS A 282 -7.01 -8.41 22.10
CA CYS A 282 -6.65 -9.77 21.66
C CYS A 282 -6.45 -10.78 22.80
N ASP A 283 -6.14 -10.29 23.99
CA ASP A 283 -5.96 -11.05 25.23
C ASP A 283 -7.25 -11.25 26.05
N VAL A 284 -8.23 -10.33 25.90
CA VAL A 284 -9.44 -10.29 26.73
C VAL A 284 -10.75 -10.60 25.98
N VAL A 285 -10.70 -10.83 24.67
CA VAL A 285 -11.89 -11.24 23.89
C VAL A 285 -11.83 -12.73 23.58
N ASP A 286 -12.98 -13.34 23.35
CA ASP A 286 -13.11 -14.73 22.91
C ASP A 286 -13.23 -14.87 21.38
N ALA A 287 -13.38 -16.10 20.91
CA ALA A 287 -13.52 -16.40 19.49
C ALA A 287 -14.76 -15.73 18.88
N PHE A 288 -15.87 -15.64 19.60
CA PHE A 288 -17.10 -15.01 19.13
C PHE A 288 -16.92 -13.50 18.99
N GLY A 289 -16.34 -12.84 19.99
CA GLY A 289 -15.96 -11.43 19.91
C GLY A 289 -15.05 -11.15 18.73
N SER A 290 -14.04 -12.00 18.51
CA SER A 290 -13.09 -11.87 17.39
C SER A 290 -13.80 -12.01 16.01
N ILE A 291 -14.77 -12.90 15.87
CA ILE A 291 -15.58 -13.02 14.65
C ILE A 291 -16.35 -11.73 14.36
N VAL A 292 -17.01 -11.16 15.38
CA VAL A 292 -17.76 -9.91 15.22
C VAL A 292 -16.82 -8.73 14.91
N ILE A 293 -15.71 -8.64 15.63
CA ILE A 293 -14.67 -7.61 15.40
C ILE A 293 -14.20 -7.67 13.94
N GLY A 294 -13.85 -8.86 13.45
CA GLY A 294 -13.41 -9.05 12.09
C GLY A 294 -14.49 -8.74 11.05
N ALA A 295 -15.73 -9.17 11.27
CA ALA A 295 -16.83 -8.92 10.35
C ALA A 295 -17.10 -7.41 10.16
N VAL A 296 -17.12 -6.65 11.24
CA VAL A 296 -17.25 -5.19 11.19
C VAL A 296 -16.06 -4.56 10.48
N SER A 297 -14.85 -5.00 10.77
CA SER A 297 -13.62 -4.48 10.16
C SER A 297 -13.60 -4.65 8.64
N GLY A 298 -14.05 -5.80 8.14
CA GLY A 298 -14.11 -6.09 6.70
C GLY A 298 -15.05 -5.16 5.93
N LEU A 299 -16.14 -4.70 6.56
CA LEU A 299 -17.04 -3.69 6.00
C LEU A 299 -16.51 -2.26 6.20
N LEU A 300 -15.98 -1.99 7.38
CA LEU A 300 -15.51 -0.67 7.77
C LEU A 300 -14.35 -0.20 6.90
N VAL A 301 -13.42 -1.07 6.52
CA VAL A 301 -12.31 -0.70 5.64
C VAL A 301 -12.78 -0.29 4.25
N VAL A 302 -13.78 -0.99 3.68
CA VAL A 302 -14.34 -0.62 2.37
C VAL A 302 -15.07 0.72 2.46
N PHE A 303 -15.87 0.90 3.51
CA PHE A 303 -16.53 2.17 3.78
C PHE A 303 -15.52 3.29 4.00
N GLY A 304 -14.46 3.06 4.77
CA GLY A 304 -13.45 4.05 5.11
C GLY A 304 -12.69 4.57 3.89
N VAL A 305 -12.25 3.67 3.00
CA VAL A 305 -11.59 4.07 1.74
C VAL A 305 -12.56 4.88 0.87
N TRP A 306 -13.80 4.41 0.71
CA TRP A 306 -14.83 5.15 -0.01
C TRP A 306 -15.11 6.53 0.62
N PHE A 307 -15.17 6.61 1.93
CA PHE A 307 -15.42 7.85 2.67
C PHE A 307 -14.30 8.86 2.48
N CYS A 308 -13.03 8.43 2.58
CA CYS A 308 -11.88 9.28 2.32
C CYS A 308 -11.91 9.84 0.90
N ASP A 309 -12.12 9.00 -0.10
CA ASP A 309 -12.11 9.40 -1.51
C ASP A 309 -13.32 10.26 -1.89
N ASN A 310 -14.54 9.91 -1.44
CA ASN A 310 -15.77 10.47 -2.00
C ASN A 310 -16.50 11.47 -1.08
N LYS A 311 -16.16 11.54 0.20
CA LYS A 311 -16.81 12.44 1.16
C LYS A 311 -15.88 13.52 1.68
N ILE A 312 -14.74 13.16 2.23
CA ILE A 312 -13.79 14.14 2.76
C ILE A 312 -12.70 14.54 1.76
N HIS A 313 -12.61 13.82 0.64
CA HIS A 313 -11.66 14.07 -0.45
C HIS A 313 -10.20 14.16 0.01
N VAL A 314 -9.81 13.22 0.87
CA VAL A 314 -8.44 13.02 1.31
C VAL A 314 -7.85 11.85 0.51
N ASP A 315 -6.76 12.09 -0.21
CA ASP A 315 -6.08 11.09 -1.02
C ASP A 315 -5.12 10.27 -0.15
N ASP A 316 -5.51 9.04 0.10
CA ASP A 316 -4.74 8.03 0.83
C ASP A 316 -4.35 6.88 -0.13
N PRO A 317 -3.12 6.87 -0.65
CA PRO A 317 -2.68 5.90 -1.65
C PRO A 317 -2.85 4.44 -1.25
N VAL A 318 -2.57 4.11 0.00
CA VAL A 318 -2.54 2.72 0.48
C VAL A 318 -3.77 2.32 1.30
N GLY A 319 -4.56 3.29 1.76
CA GLY A 319 -5.72 3.06 2.61
C GLY A 319 -5.39 3.04 4.11
N ALA A 320 -4.28 3.67 4.52
CA ALA A 320 -3.81 3.69 5.91
C ALA A 320 -4.85 4.27 6.89
N VAL A 321 -5.59 5.32 6.48
CA VAL A 321 -6.63 5.94 7.31
C VAL A 321 -7.74 4.94 7.62
N ALA A 322 -8.23 4.23 6.61
CA ALA A 322 -9.29 3.24 6.80
C ALA A 322 -8.82 2.03 7.61
N VAL A 323 -7.60 1.53 7.34
CA VAL A 323 -7.02 0.38 8.02
C VAL A 323 -6.68 0.73 9.47
N HIS A 324 -5.94 1.81 9.71
CA HIS A 324 -5.36 2.07 11.03
C HIS A 324 -6.21 2.99 11.89
N MET A 325 -6.66 4.16 11.38
CA MET A 325 -7.47 5.07 12.20
C MET A 325 -8.85 4.48 12.50
N MET A 326 -9.60 4.11 11.45
CA MET A 326 -11.00 3.69 11.65
C MET A 326 -11.09 2.35 12.37
N ASN A 327 -10.21 1.41 12.04
CA ASN A 327 -10.21 0.12 12.71
C ASN A 327 -9.46 0.15 14.05
N GLY A 328 -8.55 1.09 14.29
CA GLY A 328 -8.02 1.37 15.63
C GLY A 328 -9.08 1.91 16.58
N ILE A 329 -9.90 2.85 16.12
CA ILE A 329 -11.09 3.35 16.84
C ILE A 329 -12.05 2.18 17.13
N TRP A 330 -12.37 1.36 16.12
CA TRP A 330 -13.26 0.22 16.28
C TRP A 330 -12.70 -0.80 17.28
N GLY A 331 -11.41 -1.15 17.20
CA GLY A 331 -10.76 -2.09 18.12
C GLY A 331 -10.78 -1.61 19.56
N THR A 332 -10.54 -0.33 19.79
CA THR A 332 -10.63 0.29 21.11
C THR A 332 -12.04 0.21 21.69
N ILE A 333 -13.06 0.50 20.88
CA ILE A 333 -14.47 0.37 21.28
C ILE A 333 -14.82 -1.10 21.52
N ALA A 334 -14.30 -2.01 20.70
CA ALA A 334 -14.58 -3.44 20.78
C ALA A 334 -14.16 -4.07 22.10
N VAL A 335 -13.10 -3.60 22.75
CA VAL A 335 -12.75 -3.99 24.13
C VAL A 335 -13.92 -3.72 25.08
N GLY A 336 -14.46 -2.50 25.04
CA GLY A 336 -15.60 -2.11 25.87
C GLY A 336 -16.90 -2.88 25.60
N LEU A 337 -17.00 -3.54 24.42
CA LEU A 337 -18.15 -4.34 24.03
C LEU A 337 -17.95 -5.83 24.34
N PHE A 338 -16.76 -6.38 24.05
CA PHE A 338 -16.54 -7.83 23.96
C PHE A 338 -15.53 -8.40 24.95
N ALA A 339 -14.90 -7.62 25.83
CA ALA A 339 -14.04 -8.16 26.87
C ALA A 339 -14.81 -9.16 27.75
N THR A 340 -14.24 -10.34 27.98
CA THR A 340 -14.91 -11.44 28.70
C THR A 340 -14.04 -12.02 29.81
N LYS A 341 -14.64 -12.29 30.97
CA LYS A 341 -13.97 -12.94 32.08
C LYS A 341 -13.52 -14.38 31.79
N SER A 342 -14.00 -14.97 30.71
CA SER A 342 -13.58 -16.30 30.27
C SER A 342 -12.25 -16.28 29.49
N ALA A 343 -11.77 -15.13 29.07
CA ALA A 343 -10.45 -15.04 28.44
C ALA A 343 -9.35 -15.39 29.46
N PRO A 344 -8.31 -16.16 29.07
CA PRO A 344 -7.27 -16.59 30.00
C PRO A 344 -6.59 -15.43 30.75
N ALA A 345 -6.30 -14.34 30.06
CA ALA A 345 -5.70 -13.16 30.66
C ALA A 345 -6.62 -12.51 31.69
N PHE A 346 -7.90 -12.36 31.40
CA PHE A 346 -8.88 -11.76 32.30
C PHE A 346 -9.01 -12.56 33.63
N ALA A 347 -8.99 -13.89 33.52
CA ALA A 347 -9.14 -14.77 34.68
C ALA A 347 -7.96 -14.69 35.69
N ARG A 348 -6.79 -14.19 35.27
CA ARG A 348 -5.56 -14.17 36.11
C ARG A 348 -5.32 -12.90 36.90
N GLY A 349 -6.29 -12.02 37.04
CA GLY A 349 -6.20 -10.90 37.96
C GLY A 349 -6.21 -9.53 37.34
N TYR A 350 -7.02 -9.35 36.34
CA TYR A 350 -7.39 -8.03 35.93
C TYR A 350 -8.39 -7.45 36.93
N GLY A 351 -7.87 -6.61 37.82
CA GLY A 351 -8.61 -5.63 38.59
C GLY A 351 -9.57 -6.05 39.66
N ASP A 352 -9.14 -5.92 40.91
CA ASP A 352 -10.00 -5.90 42.11
C ASP A 352 -10.46 -4.48 42.52
N GLY A 353 -10.35 -3.51 41.62
CA GLY A 353 -11.12 -2.28 41.76
C GLY A 353 -10.48 -1.13 42.53
N VAL A 354 -9.15 -1.06 42.71
CA VAL A 354 -8.55 0.09 43.46
C VAL A 354 -7.47 0.83 42.65
N THR A 355 -6.54 0.12 42.01
CA THR A 355 -5.54 0.75 41.13
C THR A 355 -5.14 -0.24 40.06
N TYR A 356 -5.22 0.17 38.80
CA TYR A 356 -4.87 -0.67 37.66
C TYR A 356 -3.46 -0.33 37.18
N GLY A 357 -2.74 -1.34 36.72
CA GLY A 357 -1.45 -1.20 36.06
C GLY A 357 -1.58 -1.31 34.52
N ALA A 358 -0.47 -1.20 33.84
CA ALA A 358 -0.40 -1.44 32.41
C ALA A 358 -1.01 -2.81 32.05
N ASN A 359 -1.77 -2.86 30.97
CA ASN A 359 -2.49 -4.05 30.48
C ASN A 359 -3.53 -4.65 31.44
N GLN A 360 -3.93 -3.94 32.48
CA GLN A 360 -5.07 -4.33 33.34
C GLN A 360 -6.36 -3.69 32.81
N ILE A 361 -7.50 -4.36 33.08
CA ILE A 361 -8.81 -3.93 32.59
C ILE A 361 -9.78 -3.80 33.80
N ALA A 362 -10.58 -2.73 33.82
CA ALA A 362 -11.48 -2.46 34.94
C ALA A 362 -12.71 -3.39 34.98
N GLY A 363 -13.13 -3.97 33.85
CA GLY A 363 -14.30 -4.85 33.86
C GLY A 363 -14.55 -5.53 32.53
N ALA A 364 -15.55 -6.43 32.52
CA ALA A 364 -16.02 -7.06 31.30
C ALA A 364 -16.72 -6.06 30.38
N GLY A 365 -16.82 -6.40 29.10
CA GLY A 365 -17.52 -5.62 28.10
C GLY A 365 -19.04 -5.66 28.23
N LEU A 366 -19.70 -4.74 27.55
CA LEU A 366 -21.14 -4.55 27.59
C LEU A 366 -21.91 -5.84 27.30
N PHE A 367 -21.53 -6.57 26.27
CA PHE A 367 -22.22 -7.80 25.86
C PHE A 367 -21.92 -9.03 26.73
N TYR A 368 -20.95 -8.92 27.62
CA TYR A 368 -20.55 -9.95 28.58
C TYR A 368 -20.91 -9.58 30.04
N GLY A 369 -21.89 -8.69 30.21
CA GLY A 369 -22.49 -8.36 31.51
C GLY A 369 -21.72 -7.31 32.33
N GLY A 370 -20.69 -6.66 31.77
CA GLY A 370 -19.93 -5.60 32.43
C GLY A 370 -20.61 -4.22 32.46
N GLY A 371 -21.76 -4.08 31.82
CA GLY A 371 -22.44 -2.78 31.70
C GLY A 371 -21.63 -1.78 30.86
N PHE A 372 -21.88 -0.49 31.12
CA PHE A 372 -21.25 0.58 30.33
C PHE A 372 -19.89 1.06 30.90
N SER A 373 -19.42 0.51 32.01
CA SER A 373 -18.21 1.00 32.70
C SER A 373 -16.98 0.91 31.81
N GLN A 374 -16.64 -0.30 31.35
CA GLN A 374 -15.47 -0.49 30.49
C GLN A 374 -15.62 0.26 29.16
N LEU A 375 -16.81 0.25 28.55
CA LEU A 375 -17.06 1.01 27.32
C LEU A 375 -16.84 2.51 27.52
N GLY A 376 -17.27 3.05 28.66
CA GLY A 376 -17.04 4.47 29.00
C GLY A 376 -15.56 4.82 29.14
N LEU A 377 -14.77 3.94 29.78
CA LEU A 377 -13.32 4.10 29.89
C LEU A 377 -12.62 4.05 28.54
N GLN A 378 -13.00 3.10 27.68
CA GLN A 378 -12.46 2.97 26.32
C GLN A 378 -12.77 4.22 25.48
N LEU A 379 -13.99 4.74 25.54
CA LEU A 379 -14.36 5.97 24.84
C LEU A 379 -13.60 7.19 25.39
N LEU A 380 -13.43 7.30 26.69
CA LEU A 380 -12.68 8.40 27.33
C LEU A 380 -11.22 8.38 26.86
N GLY A 381 -10.53 7.23 27.01
CA GLY A 381 -9.14 7.09 26.59
C GLY A 381 -8.96 7.36 25.10
N MET A 382 -9.80 6.78 24.27
CA MET A 382 -9.79 6.98 22.83
C MET A 382 -9.93 8.46 22.45
N LEU A 383 -10.87 9.18 23.03
CA LEU A 383 -11.10 10.60 22.72
C LEU A 383 -9.94 11.48 23.20
N CYS A 384 -9.38 11.21 24.38
CA CYS A 384 -8.24 11.97 24.89
C CYS A 384 -6.98 11.74 24.05
N THR A 385 -6.67 10.49 23.70
CA THR A 385 -5.54 10.15 22.82
C THR A 385 -5.73 10.76 21.43
N ALA A 386 -6.93 10.69 20.87
CA ALA A 386 -7.23 11.28 19.56
C ALA A 386 -7.07 12.80 19.58
N ALA A 387 -7.56 13.47 20.60
CA ALA A 387 -7.43 14.93 20.76
C ALA A 387 -5.97 15.37 20.89
N PHE A 388 -5.20 14.70 21.76
CA PHE A 388 -3.78 14.97 21.93
C PHE A 388 -3.01 14.79 20.62
N THR A 389 -3.23 13.65 19.94
CA THR A 389 -2.58 13.34 18.66
C THR A 389 -2.94 14.36 17.59
N ALA A 390 -4.22 14.66 17.44
CA ALA A 390 -4.69 15.63 16.43
C ALA A 390 -4.07 17.01 16.62
N VAL A 391 -3.99 17.50 17.85
CA VAL A 391 -3.41 18.81 18.17
C VAL A 391 -1.90 18.80 17.90
N THR A 392 -1.19 17.84 18.45
CA THR A 392 0.29 17.80 18.38
C THR A 392 0.79 17.56 16.96
N ILE A 393 0.17 16.66 16.21
CA ILE A 393 0.58 16.41 14.81
C ILE A 393 0.21 17.57 13.88
N THR A 394 -0.93 18.25 14.13
CA THR A 394 -1.30 19.44 13.36
C THR A 394 -0.26 20.54 13.53
N ILE A 395 0.16 20.81 14.77
CA ILE A 395 1.22 21.78 15.05
C ILE A 395 2.51 21.36 14.35
N THR A 396 2.88 20.09 14.45
CA THR A 396 4.08 19.54 13.81
C THR A 396 4.07 19.78 12.30
N PHE A 397 2.98 19.43 11.61
CA PHE A 397 2.88 19.64 10.16
C PHE A 397 2.82 21.13 9.76
N LEU A 398 2.20 21.99 10.57
CA LEU A 398 2.22 23.44 10.32
C LEU A 398 3.63 24.01 10.41
N VAL A 399 4.39 23.61 11.42
CA VAL A 399 5.79 24.03 11.59
C VAL A 399 6.66 23.52 10.43
N ILE A 400 6.56 22.24 10.08
CA ILE A 400 7.29 21.66 8.95
C ILE A 400 6.93 22.38 7.64
N LYS A 401 5.65 22.63 7.41
CA LYS A 401 5.16 23.35 6.23
C LYS A 401 5.74 24.75 6.12
N ALA A 402 5.84 25.44 7.25
CA ALA A 402 6.38 26.83 7.30
C ALA A 402 7.90 26.88 7.07
N ILE A 403 8.66 25.89 7.56
CA ILE A 403 10.12 25.91 7.52
C ILE A 403 10.67 25.21 6.27
N PHE A 404 10.17 24.02 5.95
CA PHE A 404 10.72 23.12 4.91
C PHE A 404 9.81 22.96 3.70
N GLY A 405 8.50 23.26 3.84
CA GLY A 405 7.46 22.84 2.90
C GLY A 405 7.14 21.36 3.05
N LEU A 406 5.87 20.96 2.91
CA LEU A 406 5.46 19.55 3.03
C LEU A 406 5.53 18.79 1.71
N ARG A 407 5.17 19.46 0.61
CA ARG A 407 4.96 18.85 -0.70
C ARG A 407 6.12 19.19 -1.64
N VAL A 408 6.48 18.23 -2.48
CA VAL A 408 7.35 18.44 -3.64
C VAL A 408 6.67 19.33 -4.69
N SER A 409 7.42 19.84 -5.66
CA SER A 409 6.85 20.58 -6.80
C SER A 409 6.00 19.68 -7.69
N GLU A 410 5.18 20.27 -8.53
CA GLU A 410 4.37 19.54 -9.50
C GLU A 410 5.23 18.74 -10.48
N GLU A 411 6.33 19.32 -10.94
CA GLU A 411 7.28 18.69 -11.85
C GLU A 411 7.93 17.45 -11.20
N GLU A 412 8.39 17.55 -9.95
CA GLU A 412 8.97 16.43 -9.20
C GLU A 412 7.96 15.30 -9.00
N GLU A 413 6.69 15.63 -8.70
CA GLU A 413 5.64 14.61 -8.55
C GLU A 413 5.32 13.91 -9.89
N ILE A 414 5.38 14.65 -11.02
CA ILE A 414 5.17 14.08 -12.36
C ILE A 414 6.32 13.15 -12.74
N ILE A 415 7.55 13.57 -12.54
CA ILE A 415 8.75 12.76 -12.83
C ILE A 415 8.79 11.53 -11.94
N GLY A 416 8.60 11.70 -10.63
CA GLY A 416 8.67 10.65 -9.61
C GLY A 416 9.81 10.87 -8.64
N LEU A 417 9.57 10.49 -7.38
CA LEU A 417 10.45 10.81 -6.26
C LEU A 417 11.72 9.94 -6.23
N ASP A 418 11.77 8.82 -6.93
CA ASP A 418 12.99 8.03 -7.07
C ASP A 418 14.08 8.85 -7.76
N ALA A 419 13.73 9.52 -8.85
CA ALA A 419 14.66 10.34 -9.61
C ALA A 419 14.97 11.66 -8.90
N THR A 420 13.95 12.34 -8.40
CA THR A 420 14.09 13.74 -7.93
C THR A 420 14.63 13.86 -6.51
N GLU A 421 14.28 12.94 -5.62
CA GLU A 421 14.74 12.96 -4.22
C GLU A 421 15.98 12.08 -3.98
N HIS A 422 16.21 11.03 -4.82
CA HIS A 422 17.26 10.05 -4.59
C HIS A 422 18.23 9.86 -5.78
N GLY A 423 17.97 10.51 -6.92
CA GLY A 423 18.81 10.37 -8.13
C GLY A 423 18.75 8.95 -8.72
N LEU A 424 17.71 8.17 -8.42
CA LEU A 424 17.52 6.82 -8.95
C LEU A 424 16.71 6.88 -10.24
N PRO A 425 17.24 6.41 -11.40
CA PRO A 425 16.48 6.41 -12.64
C PRO A 425 15.23 5.50 -12.56
N SER A 426 15.33 4.39 -11.86
CA SER A 426 14.21 3.49 -11.51
C SER A 426 14.67 2.51 -10.45
N ALA A 427 13.79 2.14 -9.50
CA ALA A 427 14.04 1.03 -8.56
C ALA A 427 14.10 -0.34 -9.27
N TYR A 428 13.58 -0.42 -10.49
CA TYR A 428 13.55 -1.62 -11.33
C TYR A 428 14.52 -1.52 -12.52
N ALA A 429 15.54 -0.66 -12.46
CA ALA A 429 16.53 -0.51 -13.52
C ALA A 429 17.17 -1.87 -13.86
N GLY A 430 17.15 -2.24 -15.15
CA GLY A 430 17.66 -3.51 -15.65
C GLY A 430 16.66 -4.67 -15.69
N PHE A 431 15.46 -4.53 -15.12
CA PHE A 431 14.41 -5.56 -15.20
C PHE A 431 13.45 -5.39 -16.39
N SER A 432 13.33 -4.20 -16.95
CA SER A 432 12.61 -4.00 -18.20
C SER A 432 13.20 -2.84 -19.00
N ILE A 433 13.41 -3.08 -20.28
CA ILE A 433 13.79 -2.05 -21.27
C ILE A 433 12.60 -1.09 -21.54
N MET A 434 11.40 -1.43 -21.04
CA MET A 434 10.15 -0.70 -21.34
C MET A 434 9.93 0.56 -20.48
N ASP A 435 10.60 0.71 -19.35
CA ASP A 435 10.36 1.89 -18.48
C ASP A 435 11.10 3.15 -18.93
N ILE A 436 12.15 3.02 -19.72
CA ILE A 436 12.91 4.17 -20.25
C ILE A 436 12.13 4.87 -21.38
N ASP A 437 11.40 4.12 -22.20
CA ASP A 437 10.60 4.68 -23.29
C ASP A 437 9.30 5.37 -22.82
N ASN A 438 8.75 4.97 -21.66
CA ASN A 438 7.52 5.59 -21.14
C ASN A 438 7.72 7.03 -20.63
N THR A 439 8.91 7.37 -20.16
CA THR A 439 9.21 8.75 -19.72
C THR A 439 9.40 9.69 -20.92
N MET A 440 10.04 9.20 -21.99
CA MET A 440 10.19 9.97 -23.23
C MET A 440 8.89 10.06 -24.03
N THR A 441 8.02 9.03 -23.98
CA THR A 441 6.74 9.04 -24.71
C THR A 441 5.69 9.95 -24.07
N MET A 442 5.78 10.26 -22.78
CA MET A 442 4.89 11.24 -22.16
C MET A 442 5.23 12.69 -22.56
N GLU A 443 6.51 13.03 -22.70
CA GLU A 443 6.90 14.35 -23.25
C GLU A 443 6.53 14.48 -24.74
N GLN A 444 6.67 13.41 -25.52
CA GLN A 444 6.27 13.43 -26.95
C GLN A 444 4.75 13.44 -27.14
N ASN A 445 3.97 12.79 -26.25
CA ASN A 445 2.51 12.79 -26.35
C ASN A 445 1.87 14.10 -25.83
N ALA A 446 2.52 14.85 -24.97
CA ALA A 446 2.08 16.21 -24.64
C ALA A 446 2.22 17.16 -25.83
N ASN A 447 3.20 16.93 -26.72
CA ASN A 447 3.40 17.71 -27.93
C ASN A 447 2.58 17.25 -29.15
N THR A 448 2.11 15.99 -29.21
CA THR A 448 1.37 15.46 -30.36
C THR A 448 -0.09 15.90 -30.42
N ASN A 449 -0.69 16.28 -29.32
CA ASN A 449 -2.02 16.93 -29.34
C ASN A 449 -1.98 18.39 -29.83
N LEU A 450 -0.82 19.04 -29.78
CA LEU A 450 -0.62 20.38 -30.33
C LEU A 450 -0.54 20.38 -31.86
N GLY A 451 -0.03 19.30 -32.48
CA GLY A 451 0.15 19.22 -33.94
C GLY A 451 -1.14 19.19 -34.76
N VAL A 452 -2.22 18.62 -34.23
CA VAL A 452 -3.52 18.60 -34.96
C VAL A 452 -4.22 19.96 -34.87
N GLU A 453 -4.15 20.62 -33.71
CA GLU A 453 -4.68 21.97 -33.55
C GLU A 453 -3.85 23.02 -34.31
N GLU A 454 -2.52 22.84 -34.42
CA GLU A 454 -1.65 23.71 -35.21
C GLU A 454 -1.96 23.61 -36.72
N TYR A 455 -2.17 22.40 -37.25
CA TYR A 455 -2.51 22.25 -38.67
C TYR A 455 -3.85 22.88 -39.02
N ASP A 456 -4.86 22.71 -38.18
CA ASP A 456 -6.17 23.31 -38.38
C ASP A 456 -6.17 24.86 -38.27
N ARG A 457 -5.28 25.41 -37.41
CA ARG A 457 -5.06 26.85 -37.26
C ARG A 457 -4.08 27.46 -38.28
N ALA A 458 -3.34 26.62 -39.03
CA ALA A 458 -2.34 27.07 -39.97
C ALA A 458 -3.00 27.84 -41.15
N SER A 459 -2.35 28.94 -41.58
CA SER A 459 -2.78 29.75 -42.72
C SER A 459 -2.73 28.96 -44.02
N ALA A 460 -3.47 29.39 -45.01
CA ALA A 460 -3.48 28.78 -46.34
C ALA A 460 -2.07 28.73 -46.99
N ALA A 461 -1.20 29.71 -46.71
CA ALA A 461 0.19 29.74 -47.15
C ALA A 461 1.05 28.68 -46.45
N GLN A 462 0.85 28.44 -45.16
CA GLN A 462 1.55 27.38 -44.40
C GLN A 462 1.10 25.99 -44.82
N LYS A 463 -0.21 25.78 -45.10
CA LYS A 463 -0.75 24.53 -45.62
C LYS A 463 -0.27 24.23 -47.04
N ALA A 464 -0.05 25.26 -47.85
CA ALA A 464 0.48 25.13 -49.21
C ALA A 464 1.99 24.84 -49.25
N ALA A 465 2.72 25.25 -48.20
CA ALA A 465 4.17 24.97 -48.03
C ALA A 465 4.44 23.59 -47.42
N ALA A 466 3.41 22.87 -46.93
CA ALA A 466 3.55 21.52 -46.38
C ALA A 466 4.05 20.55 -47.43
N VAL A 467 5.05 19.73 -47.10
CA VAL A 467 5.63 18.73 -48.00
C VAL A 467 4.54 17.72 -48.40
N LYS A 468 4.21 17.64 -49.67
CA LYS A 468 3.28 16.64 -50.17
C LYS A 468 3.90 15.26 -50.10
N VAL A 469 3.29 14.37 -49.32
CA VAL A 469 3.66 12.96 -49.33
C VAL A 469 3.22 12.35 -50.65
N VAL A 470 4.17 11.98 -51.48
CA VAL A 470 3.92 11.29 -52.74
C VAL A 470 3.70 9.82 -52.45
N LYS A 471 2.60 9.24 -52.96
CA LYS A 471 2.32 7.81 -52.84
C LYS A 471 3.46 7.02 -53.48
N ALA A 472 4.14 6.18 -52.71
CA ALA A 472 5.18 5.29 -53.22
C ALA A 472 4.59 4.22 -54.15
N PRO A 473 5.34 3.70 -55.13
CA PRO A 473 4.86 2.63 -56.01
C PRO A 473 4.45 1.40 -55.19
N ASP A 474 3.35 0.76 -55.57
CA ASP A 474 2.68 -0.31 -54.85
C ASP A 474 3.43 -1.68 -54.88
N VAL A 475 4.64 -1.77 -55.42
CA VAL A 475 5.39 -3.03 -55.57
C VAL A 475 6.73 -2.93 -54.86
N SER A 476 7.01 -3.90 -53.98
CA SER A 476 8.34 -4.04 -53.36
C SER A 476 9.38 -4.40 -54.42
N PRO A 477 10.48 -3.64 -54.53
CA PRO A 477 11.56 -3.98 -55.47
C PRO A 477 12.18 -5.36 -55.20
N SER A 478 12.17 -5.84 -53.96
CA SER A 478 12.72 -7.11 -53.54
C SER A 478 11.71 -8.28 -53.61
N GLY A 479 10.42 -8.01 -53.83
CA GLY A 479 9.35 -8.99 -53.70
C GLY A 479 9.11 -9.50 -52.24
N ILE A 480 9.71 -8.83 -51.26
CA ILE A 480 9.61 -9.19 -49.86
C ILE A 480 8.71 -8.20 -49.12
N TYR A 481 7.82 -8.71 -48.30
CA TYR A 481 6.88 -7.90 -47.52
C TYR A 481 6.96 -8.22 -46.05
N LYS A 482 6.89 -7.18 -45.22
CA LYS A 482 6.70 -7.29 -43.76
C LYS A 482 5.24 -7.00 -43.45
N VAL A 483 4.56 -7.97 -42.87
CA VAL A 483 3.17 -7.84 -42.40
C VAL A 483 3.19 -7.69 -40.86
N VAL A 484 2.67 -6.56 -40.39
CA VAL A 484 2.56 -6.24 -38.97
C VAL A 484 1.09 -6.33 -38.55
N ILE A 485 0.79 -7.20 -37.60
CA ILE A 485 -0.57 -7.45 -37.13
C ILE A 485 -0.65 -7.01 -35.66
N ILE A 486 -1.48 -6.02 -35.35
CA ILE A 486 -1.76 -5.59 -33.99
C ILE A 486 -3.15 -6.08 -33.60
N ALA A 487 -3.24 -6.94 -32.59
CA ALA A 487 -4.48 -7.58 -32.17
C ALA A 487 -4.61 -7.66 -30.64
N LYS A 488 -5.78 -8.11 -30.15
CA LYS A 488 -5.99 -8.41 -28.72
C LYS A 488 -5.07 -9.57 -28.30
N LEU A 489 -4.43 -9.43 -27.15
CA LEU A 489 -3.55 -10.48 -26.60
C LEU A 489 -4.27 -11.85 -26.48
N SER A 490 -5.54 -11.84 -26.10
CA SER A 490 -6.37 -13.05 -25.98
C SER A 490 -6.60 -13.82 -27.30
N ARG A 491 -6.27 -13.23 -28.43
CA ARG A 491 -6.39 -13.85 -29.76
C ARG A 491 -5.07 -14.37 -30.33
N TYR A 492 -3.95 -14.16 -29.59
CA TYR A 492 -2.63 -14.50 -30.07
C TYR A 492 -2.46 -15.99 -30.44
N ASP A 493 -2.90 -16.91 -29.57
CA ASP A 493 -2.72 -18.35 -29.83
C ASP A 493 -3.48 -18.82 -31.08
N LYS A 494 -4.66 -18.27 -31.32
CA LYS A 494 -5.44 -18.56 -32.54
C LYS A 494 -4.76 -18.00 -33.78
N LEU A 495 -4.23 -16.76 -33.68
CA LEU A 495 -3.48 -16.13 -34.77
C LEU A 495 -2.21 -16.92 -35.09
N ARG A 496 -1.43 -17.31 -34.08
CA ARG A 496 -0.22 -18.12 -34.24
C ARG A 496 -0.51 -19.44 -34.98
N LYS A 497 -1.57 -20.14 -34.56
CA LYS A 497 -1.99 -21.37 -35.24
C LYS A 497 -2.35 -21.11 -36.71
N ALA A 498 -3.15 -20.09 -36.98
CA ALA A 498 -3.56 -19.76 -38.37
C ALA A 498 -2.38 -19.36 -39.26
N MET A 499 -1.35 -18.69 -38.70
CA MET A 499 -0.11 -18.38 -39.42
C MET A 499 0.69 -19.64 -39.74
N ASN A 500 0.83 -20.55 -38.80
CA ASN A 500 1.51 -21.84 -39.00
C ASN A 500 0.79 -22.69 -40.06
N ASP A 501 -0.56 -22.71 -40.04
CA ASP A 501 -1.37 -23.50 -40.97
C ASP A 501 -1.19 -23.05 -42.43
N ILE A 502 -0.78 -21.80 -42.70
CA ILE A 502 -0.46 -21.27 -44.04
C ILE A 502 1.04 -21.30 -44.36
N GLY A 503 1.86 -21.93 -43.50
CA GLY A 503 3.30 -22.11 -43.73
C GLY A 503 4.19 -20.96 -43.26
N VAL A 504 3.68 -20.02 -42.47
CA VAL A 504 4.51 -18.99 -41.81
C VAL A 504 5.16 -19.60 -40.58
N THR A 505 6.47 -19.85 -40.64
CA THR A 505 7.24 -20.49 -39.56
C THR A 505 7.96 -19.49 -38.66
N GLY A 506 8.30 -18.29 -39.19
CA GLY A 506 9.02 -17.24 -38.44
C GLY A 506 8.11 -16.07 -38.09
N MET A 507 7.94 -15.78 -36.81
CA MET A 507 7.18 -14.63 -36.32
C MET A 507 7.93 -13.93 -35.19
N THR A 508 8.02 -12.59 -35.27
CA THR A 508 8.46 -11.78 -34.12
C THR A 508 7.22 -11.28 -33.37
N VAL A 509 7.20 -11.52 -32.07
CA VAL A 509 6.03 -11.21 -31.22
C VAL A 509 6.43 -10.24 -30.13
N THR A 510 5.73 -9.11 -30.05
CA THR A 510 5.94 -8.08 -29.02
C THR A 510 4.62 -7.80 -28.33
N GLN A 511 4.63 -7.81 -27.01
CA GLN A 511 3.48 -7.37 -26.24
C GLN A 511 3.45 -5.83 -26.25
N VAL A 512 2.33 -5.23 -26.60
CA VAL A 512 2.18 -3.76 -26.71
C VAL A 512 0.91 -3.30 -26.00
N MET A 513 0.90 -2.05 -25.59
CA MET A 513 -0.29 -1.40 -25.05
C MET A 513 -0.92 -0.53 -26.12
N GLY A 514 -2.23 -0.65 -26.30
CA GLY A 514 -2.98 0.13 -27.30
C GLY A 514 -3.93 1.11 -26.66
N CYS A 515 -3.89 2.38 -27.09
CA CYS A 515 -4.88 3.41 -26.77
C CYS A 515 -5.82 3.61 -27.96
N GLY A 516 -7.11 3.78 -27.74
CA GLY A 516 -8.08 4.03 -28.81
C GLY A 516 -9.51 4.17 -28.32
N ILE A 517 -10.47 4.23 -29.26
CA ILE A 517 -11.92 4.42 -29.00
C ILE A 517 -12.51 3.28 -28.15
N GLN A 518 -11.86 2.14 -28.05
CA GLN A 518 -12.24 1.05 -27.17
C GLN A 518 -12.00 1.46 -25.72
N LYS A 519 -13.08 1.85 -25.03
CA LYS A 519 -13.07 1.90 -23.56
C LYS A 519 -13.07 0.45 -23.06
N GLY A 520 -12.11 0.08 -22.22
CA GLY A 520 -12.11 -1.21 -21.55
C GLY A 520 -13.41 -1.41 -20.75
N ALA A 521 -13.88 -2.63 -20.63
CA ALA A 521 -15.00 -2.95 -19.73
C ALA A 521 -14.61 -2.45 -18.32
N GLY A 522 -15.50 -1.68 -17.69
CA GLY A 522 -15.25 -0.94 -16.44
C GLY A 522 -14.68 -1.80 -15.33
N GLU A 523 -13.38 -1.95 -15.31
CA GLU A 523 -12.66 -2.50 -14.16
C GLU A 523 -12.71 -1.48 -13.03
N LYS A 524 -12.96 -1.94 -11.81
CA LYS A 524 -13.01 -1.08 -10.63
C LYS A 524 -11.80 -1.36 -9.77
N TYR A 525 -11.13 -0.30 -9.36
CA TYR A 525 -10.11 -0.35 -8.32
C TYR A 525 -10.62 0.41 -7.10
N ARG A 526 -10.74 -0.27 -5.95
CA ARG A 526 -11.30 0.29 -4.70
C ARG A 526 -12.68 0.94 -4.88
N GLY A 527 -13.51 0.37 -5.78
CA GLY A 527 -14.85 0.89 -6.08
C GLY A 527 -14.88 2.06 -7.06
N VAL A 528 -13.75 2.55 -7.56
CA VAL A 528 -13.63 3.60 -8.58
C VAL A 528 -13.39 2.97 -9.94
N GLU A 529 -14.13 3.41 -10.97
CA GLU A 529 -13.94 2.94 -12.34
C GLU A 529 -12.54 3.35 -12.84
N LEU A 530 -11.80 2.37 -13.38
CA LEU A 530 -10.56 2.60 -14.10
C LEU A 530 -10.89 3.11 -15.49
N ASP A 531 -10.46 4.31 -15.84
CA ASP A 531 -10.33 4.72 -17.24
C ASP A 531 -9.15 3.96 -17.83
N ALA A 532 -9.39 2.74 -18.31
CA ALA A 532 -8.39 1.96 -19.03
C ALA A 532 -8.11 2.63 -20.36
N THR A 533 -7.20 3.60 -20.37
CA THR A 533 -6.72 4.26 -21.59
C THR A 533 -5.82 3.36 -22.42
N LEU A 534 -5.21 2.35 -21.79
CA LEU A 534 -4.28 1.41 -22.41
C LEU A 534 -4.79 -0.03 -22.26
N LEU A 535 -4.96 -0.73 -23.36
CA LEU A 535 -5.37 -2.13 -23.40
C LEU A 535 -4.20 -3.02 -23.83
N PRO A 536 -3.98 -4.19 -23.19
CA PRO A 536 -2.94 -5.13 -23.62
C PRO A 536 -3.26 -5.67 -25.01
N LYS A 537 -2.32 -5.50 -25.93
CA LYS A 537 -2.36 -6.01 -27.30
C LYS A 537 -1.08 -6.77 -27.62
N VAL A 538 -1.10 -7.51 -28.70
CA VAL A 538 0.07 -8.15 -29.28
C VAL A 538 0.35 -7.55 -30.65
N LYS A 539 1.62 -7.28 -30.92
CA LYS A 539 2.15 -6.95 -32.25
C LYS A 539 2.88 -8.17 -32.77
N VAL A 540 2.38 -8.75 -33.85
CA VAL A 540 2.99 -9.88 -34.54
C VAL A 540 3.54 -9.38 -35.87
N GLU A 541 4.82 -9.62 -36.11
CA GLU A 541 5.51 -9.23 -37.33
C GLU A 541 5.97 -10.50 -38.04
N VAL A 542 5.60 -10.62 -39.31
CA VAL A 542 6.01 -11.71 -40.21
C VAL A 542 6.62 -11.12 -41.46
N VAL A 543 7.69 -11.74 -41.97
CA VAL A 543 8.31 -11.37 -43.22
C VAL A 543 8.03 -12.50 -44.21
N VAL A 544 7.42 -12.18 -45.34
CA VAL A 544 7.02 -13.15 -46.34
C VAL A 544 7.52 -12.75 -47.73
N SER A 545 7.82 -13.76 -48.54
CA SER A 545 8.21 -13.61 -49.95
C SER A 545 7.50 -14.63 -50.85
N SER A 546 7.50 -15.91 -50.46
CA SER A 546 6.85 -16.99 -51.22
C SER A 546 5.37 -17.15 -50.91
N ILE A 547 4.95 -16.74 -49.68
CA ILE A 547 3.54 -16.75 -49.29
C ILE A 547 2.91 -15.41 -49.73
N PRO A 548 1.83 -15.43 -50.53
CA PRO A 548 1.16 -14.21 -50.92
C PRO A 548 0.65 -13.41 -49.73
N VAL A 549 0.88 -12.10 -49.70
CA VAL A 549 0.47 -11.21 -48.61
C VAL A 549 -1.04 -11.30 -48.35
N ASP A 550 -1.86 -11.42 -49.40
CA ASP A 550 -3.31 -11.56 -49.29
C ASP A 550 -3.72 -12.83 -48.55
N THR A 551 -2.94 -13.93 -48.63
CA THR A 551 -3.17 -15.16 -47.88
C THR A 551 -2.95 -14.91 -46.39
N VAL A 552 -1.89 -14.19 -46.02
CA VAL A 552 -1.60 -13.82 -44.62
C VAL A 552 -2.70 -12.91 -44.06
N ILE A 553 -3.12 -11.92 -44.85
CA ILE A 553 -4.20 -10.99 -44.48
C ILE A 553 -5.52 -11.75 -44.31
N ALA A 554 -5.88 -12.65 -45.21
CA ALA A 554 -7.10 -13.44 -45.15
C ALA A 554 -7.14 -14.34 -43.92
N ALA A 555 -6.03 -15.05 -43.61
CA ALA A 555 -5.90 -15.89 -42.43
C ALA A 555 -6.02 -15.08 -41.15
N ALA A 556 -5.33 -13.94 -41.06
CA ALA A 556 -5.40 -13.04 -39.93
C ALA A 556 -6.83 -12.48 -39.72
N LYS A 557 -7.47 -11.97 -40.79
CA LYS A 557 -8.83 -11.45 -40.73
C LYS A 557 -9.83 -12.52 -40.24
N LYS A 558 -9.77 -13.72 -40.79
CA LYS A 558 -10.66 -14.83 -40.42
C LYS A 558 -10.54 -15.16 -38.92
N THR A 559 -9.34 -15.10 -38.40
CA THR A 559 -9.04 -15.51 -37.01
C THR A 559 -9.34 -14.41 -36.00
N LEU A 560 -9.08 -13.16 -36.37
CA LEU A 560 -9.17 -12.03 -35.46
C LEU A 560 -10.58 -11.40 -35.41
N TYR A 561 -11.39 -11.61 -36.47
CA TYR A 561 -12.71 -11.01 -36.57
C TYR A 561 -13.65 -11.44 -35.44
N THR A 562 -14.23 -10.46 -34.75
CA THR A 562 -15.27 -10.64 -33.72
C THR A 562 -16.55 -9.84 -34.01
N GLY A 563 -16.52 -8.97 -35.03
CA GLY A 563 -17.63 -8.06 -35.33
C GLY A 563 -17.70 -6.83 -34.43
N HIS A 564 -16.71 -6.66 -33.53
CA HIS A 564 -16.66 -5.53 -32.61
C HIS A 564 -15.43 -4.66 -32.81
N ILE A 565 -15.54 -3.38 -32.45
CA ILE A 565 -14.40 -2.45 -32.47
C ILE A 565 -13.25 -3.02 -31.62
N GLY A 566 -12.04 -3.01 -32.18
CA GLY A 566 -10.81 -3.45 -31.48
C GLY A 566 -10.28 -4.80 -31.92
N ASP A 567 -10.79 -5.40 -32.99
CA ASP A 567 -10.29 -6.66 -33.53
C ASP A 567 -8.83 -6.58 -34.02
N GLY A 568 -8.33 -5.39 -34.27
CA GLY A 568 -6.95 -5.13 -34.65
C GLY A 568 -6.78 -4.40 -35.96
N LYS A 569 -5.52 -4.22 -36.35
CA LYS A 569 -5.12 -3.63 -37.63
C LYS A 569 -3.96 -4.43 -38.21
N ILE A 570 -3.92 -4.50 -39.55
CA ILE A 570 -2.86 -5.15 -40.31
C ILE A 570 -2.20 -4.07 -41.17
N PHE A 571 -0.87 -3.99 -41.08
CA PHE A 571 -0.06 -3.08 -41.88
C PHE A 571 0.88 -3.90 -42.75
N VAL A 572 1.06 -3.50 -44.00
CA VAL A 572 1.98 -4.14 -44.93
C VAL A 572 3.04 -3.12 -45.34
N TYR A 573 4.29 -3.52 -45.23
CA TYR A 573 5.45 -2.72 -45.56
C TYR A 573 6.26 -3.44 -46.65
N ASN A 574 6.79 -2.70 -47.60
CA ASN A 574 7.82 -3.20 -48.53
C ASN A 574 9.14 -3.31 -47.77
N VAL A 575 9.86 -4.38 -47.98
CA VAL A 575 11.21 -4.59 -47.42
C VAL A 575 12.22 -4.43 -48.52
N ASP A 576 13.06 -3.43 -48.45
CA ASP A 576 14.02 -3.12 -49.52
C ASP A 576 15.20 -4.12 -49.49
N ARG A 577 15.61 -4.57 -48.32
CA ARG A 577 16.76 -5.48 -48.15
C ARG A 577 16.63 -6.29 -46.86
N VAL A 578 17.00 -7.54 -46.94
CA VAL A 578 17.18 -8.44 -45.78
C VAL A 578 18.58 -9.02 -45.82
N VAL A 579 19.24 -9.11 -44.68
CA VAL A 579 20.59 -9.71 -44.55
C VAL A 579 20.57 -10.73 -43.44
N LYS A 580 21.04 -11.93 -43.70
CA LYS A 580 21.20 -13.01 -42.72
C LYS A 580 22.49 -12.81 -41.92
N VAL A 581 22.41 -12.55 -40.65
CA VAL A 581 23.59 -12.18 -39.81
C VAL A 581 24.64 -13.28 -39.82
N ARG A 582 24.23 -14.55 -39.78
CA ARG A 582 25.15 -15.72 -39.70
C ARG A 582 25.97 -15.92 -40.97
N THR A 583 25.37 -15.71 -42.13
CA THR A 583 25.97 -16.13 -43.42
C THR A 583 26.26 -14.93 -44.35
N GLY A 584 25.70 -13.77 -44.09
CA GLY A 584 25.76 -12.58 -44.95
C GLY A 584 24.89 -12.69 -46.21
N GLU A 585 24.10 -13.77 -46.37
CA GLU A 585 23.13 -13.90 -47.49
C GLU A 585 22.11 -12.78 -47.48
N GLU A 586 21.70 -12.37 -48.67
CA GLU A 586 20.80 -11.22 -48.84
C GLU A 586 19.47 -11.61 -49.49
N ASN A 587 18.44 -10.82 -49.15
CA ASN A 587 17.10 -10.88 -49.75
C ASN A 587 16.47 -12.27 -49.67
N PHE A 588 16.08 -12.88 -50.77
CA PHE A 588 15.39 -14.17 -50.82
C PHE A 588 16.22 -15.31 -50.16
N ALA A 589 17.53 -15.33 -50.40
CA ALA A 589 18.43 -16.31 -49.81
C ALA A 589 18.52 -16.13 -48.25
N ALA A 590 18.44 -14.92 -47.77
CA ALA A 590 18.47 -14.62 -46.35
C ALA A 590 17.22 -15.14 -45.59
N LEU A 591 16.09 -15.32 -46.28
CA LEU A 591 14.84 -15.82 -45.72
C LEU A 591 14.72 -17.35 -45.74
N GLN A 592 15.61 -18.02 -46.45
CA GLN A 592 15.64 -19.50 -46.49
C GLN A 592 16.46 -20.05 -45.29
N ASP A 593 15.78 -20.56 -44.29
CA ASP A 593 16.42 -21.37 -43.28
C ASP A 593 16.43 -22.82 -43.72
N VAL A 594 17.59 -23.25 -44.14
CA VAL A 594 17.90 -24.69 -44.35
C VAL A 594 18.71 -25.09 -43.13
N GLU A 595 18.20 -26.04 -42.35
CA GLU A 595 19.02 -26.72 -41.34
C GLU A 595 20.13 -27.54 -41.98
#